data_f27f0eac02f2b70855ff43c5efeeb932
#
_entry.id   f27f0eac02f2b70855ff43c5efeeb932
#
_cell.length_a   1.000
_cell.length_b   1.000
_cell.length_c   1.000
_cell.angle_alpha   90.00
_cell.angle_beta   90.00
_cell.angle_gamma   90.00
#
_symmetry.space_group_name_H-M   'P 1'
#
loop_
_entity.id
_entity.type
_entity.pdbx_description
1 polymer ?
#
loop_
_entity_poly.entity_id
_entity_poly.type
_entity_poly.pdbx_seq_one_letter_code
_entity_poly.pdbx_strand_id
1 'polypeptide(L)'
;MAGGGDVQATNKRKRDASGKPPSKQSWKGGGDDGTKRKKSYDAPAPRGGGGGGAQPVTARDKRVAAKEMSESRKMKRKANYNLEKELTVLWEKMRLHDVSKENRSKLVTEALRKMDGKYMEIAGNHVTARVLQTCVKWCSQPERDAIFVALQPHLLNLSRQKYAVFLVKKLIKLATKKQFAWFISSVHGKVASLLRHTIGAAVVDCAFQRATPPQRRSLLLELYSTELQLFKDLTEQKSCSLLETISKLGLQKSSVRQYMTTIIQPILEKGIVEYSIVHTVILEYLTIADKTSASDVIRQLIPHLTQGSSVIDLDELSAVPEVPTKTKAKKKRSSEPLLIRIMTTRDGLKLGLACLKHGSAKDRKKIIKSLKGHMMKLALSDYGCLFLVCLLSIVDDTKLVTKVSATNCLLKVSVMLPQQAT
;
A
#
# COMPACT_ATOMS: atom_id res chain seq x y z
N MET A 1 64.29 5.46 -36.77
CA MET A 1 63.76 4.57 -37.79
C MET A 1 62.25 4.58 -37.60
N ALA A 2 61.52 5.38 -38.31
CA ALA A 2 60.92 5.14 -39.59
C ALA A 2 59.82 4.05 -39.45
N GLY A 3 58.63 4.24 -39.70
CA GLY A 3 57.78 4.97 -40.56
C GLY A 3 56.39 4.45 -40.29
N GLY A 4 55.40 5.15 -40.45
CA GLY A 4 54.70 5.60 -41.63
C GLY A 4 53.33 4.95 -41.61
N GLY A 5 52.24 5.67 -41.56
CA GLY A 5 51.43 6.23 -42.61
C GLY A 5 50.18 5.32 -42.75
N ASP A 6 49.01 5.72 -42.93
CA ASP A 6 48.17 6.63 -43.69
C ASP A 6 46.70 6.53 -43.21
N VAL A 7 45.94 7.57 -42.88
CA VAL A 7 45.17 8.49 -43.70
C VAL A 7 44.10 7.82 -44.61
N GLN A 8 42.85 8.06 -44.31
CA GLN A 8 41.79 8.56 -45.19
C GLN A 8 40.46 8.53 -44.42
N ALA A 9 39.88 9.65 -44.06
CA ALA A 9 39.21 10.71 -44.81
C ALA A 9 37.69 10.43 -45.01
N THR A 10 36.97 11.29 -44.33
CA THR A 10 35.78 12.08 -44.72
C THR A 10 34.49 11.38 -45.16
N ASN A 11 33.41 11.64 -44.43
CA ASN A 11 32.33 12.36 -45.13
C ASN A 11 31.40 13.13 -44.14
N LYS A 12 31.51 14.47 -44.21
CA LYS A 12 30.54 15.44 -43.76
C LYS A 12 29.27 15.35 -44.62
N ARG A 13 28.10 15.27 -44.03
CA ARG A 13 26.90 15.90 -44.61
C ARG A 13 26.15 16.69 -43.51
N LYS A 14 26.31 17.99 -43.55
CA LYS A 14 25.38 19.01 -43.07
C LYS A 14 24.06 18.88 -43.81
N ARG A 15 22.97 19.02 -43.10
CA ARG A 15 21.76 19.69 -43.56
C ARG A 15 21.08 20.39 -42.40
N ASP A 16 21.05 21.70 -42.56
CA ASP A 16 20.26 22.67 -41.80
C ASP A 16 18.76 22.46 -42.10
N ALA A 17 17.92 22.85 -41.17
CA ALA A 17 16.78 23.73 -41.29
C ALA A 17 15.60 23.33 -40.34
N SER A 18 15.45 24.14 -39.33
CA SER A 18 14.22 24.84 -38.91
C SER A 18 12.88 24.18 -39.22
N GLY A 19 12.12 23.84 -38.14
CA GLY A 19 10.72 23.54 -38.21
C GLY A 19 10.07 23.59 -36.82
N LYS A 20 9.48 24.72 -36.47
CA LYS A 20 8.66 24.94 -35.27
C LYS A 20 7.43 24.02 -35.29
N PRO A 21 6.96 23.52 -34.14
CA PRO A 21 5.68 22.83 -34.03
C PRO A 21 4.51 23.86 -34.03
N PRO A 22 3.35 23.51 -34.61
CA PRO A 22 2.22 24.43 -34.68
C PRO A 22 1.47 24.56 -33.36
N SER A 23 1.06 25.79 -33.10
CA SER A 23 0.31 26.29 -31.98
C SER A 23 -1.09 25.66 -31.87
N LYS A 24 -1.51 25.38 -30.65
CA LYS A 24 -2.88 25.07 -30.26
C LYS A 24 -3.77 26.29 -30.56
N GLN A 25 -4.73 26.15 -31.45
CA GLN A 25 -5.83 27.10 -31.59
C GLN A 25 -6.96 26.69 -30.64
N SER A 26 -7.29 27.62 -29.78
CA SER A 26 -8.48 27.65 -28.93
C SER A 26 -9.70 27.93 -29.82
N TRP A 27 -10.74 27.13 -29.69
CA TRP A 27 -12.08 27.49 -30.19
C TRP A 27 -12.96 27.89 -29.01
N LYS A 28 -13.29 29.18 -28.97
CA LYS A 28 -14.36 29.74 -28.15
C LYS A 28 -15.64 29.75 -28.96
N GLY A 29 -16.71 29.33 -28.31
CA GLY A 29 -18.00 30.00 -28.28
C GLY A 29 -18.88 29.94 -29.50
N GLY A 30 -20.13 29.52 -29.29
CA GLY A 30 -21.28 29.78 -30.11
C GLY A 30 -22.36 28.78 -29.77
N GLY A 31 -23.36 29.25 -29.02
CA GLY A 31 -24.56 28.50 -28.72
C GLY A 31 -25.46 28.39 -29.95
N ASP A 32 -26.35 27.52 -29.89
CA ASP A 32 -27.78 27.64 -30.17
C ASP A 32 -28.36 26.36 -30.80
N ASP A 33 -29.42 25.95 -30.18
CA ASP A 33 -30.68 25.38 -30.63
C ASP A 33 -30.72 24.09 -31.49
N GLY A 34 -31.34 23.19 -30.83
CA GLY A 34 -32.34 22.24 -31.23
C GLY A 34 -32.31 21.64 -32.63
N THR A 35 -32.07 20.38 -32.72
CA THR A 35 -32.96 19.44 -33.43
C THR A 35 -32.26 18.06 -33.50
N LYS A 36 -32.82 17.11 -32.77
CA LYS A 36 -32.49 15.69 -32.85
C LYS A 36 -32.88 15.16 -34.23
N ARG A 37 -31.93 15.09 -35.16
CA ARG A 37 -32.07 14.27 -36.37
C ARG A 37 -31.84 12.79 -36.02
N LYS A 38 -32.96 12.06 -35.90
CA LYS A 38 -32.97 10.59 -36.01
C LYS A 38 -32.49 10.22 -37.41
N LYS A 39 -31.33 9.59 -37.54
CA LYS A 39 -30.95 8.85 -38.75
C LYS A 39 -31.80 7.58 -38.77
N SER A 40 -32.81 7.57 -39.59
CA SER A 40 -33.51 6.38 -40.06
C SER A 40 -32.56 5.66 -41.02
N TYR A 41 -32.10 4.46 -40.67
CA TYR A 41 -31.56 3.51 -41.63
C TYR A 41 -32.77 2.74 -42.18
N ASP A 42 -33.16 3.04 -43.38
CA ASP A 42 -34.02 2.20 -44.19
C ASP A 42 -33.25 0.93 -44.53
N ALA A 43 -33.64 -0.18 -43.94
CA ALA A 43 -33.27 -1.50 -44.39
C ALA A 43 -34.42 -2.07 -45.24
N PRO A 44 -34.14 -2.66 -46.41
CA PRO A 44 -35.16 -3.19 -47.28
C PRO A 44 -35.88 -4.37 -46.63
N ALA A 45 -37.17 -4.41 -46.78
CA ALA A 45 -38.05 -5.47 -46.30
C ALA A 45 -37.71 -6.82 -46.92
N PRO A 46 -37.59 -7.92 -46.19
CA PRO A 46 -37.60 -9.23 -46.74
C PRO A 46 -39.06 -9.66 -47.04
N ARG A 47 -39.29 -10.02 -48.31
CA ARG A 47 -40.54 -10.65 -48.77
C ARG A 47 -40.66 -12.06 -48.17
N GLY A 48 -41.82 -12.30 -47.69
CA GLY A 48 -42.64 -13.45 -47.43
C GLY A 48 -42.06 -14.86 -47.31
N GLY A 49 -42.56 -15.55 -46.27
CA GLY A 49 -42.55 -16.99 -46.15
C GLY A 49 -42.90 -17.48 -44.77
N GLY A 50 -44.17 -17.79 -44.54
CA GLY A 50 -44.61 -18.97 -43.77
C GLY A 50 -44.43 -19.06 -42.26
N GLY A 51 -45.51 -18.85 -41.55
CA GLY A 51 -45.96 -19.83 -40.53
C GLY A 51 -45.16 -20.01 -39.24
N GLY A 52 -45.61 -19.47 -38.14
CA GLY A 52 -45.22 -19.86 -36.80
C GLY A 52 -45.37 -18.68 -35.85
N GLY A 53 -46.49 -18.60 -35.12
CA GLY A 53 -46.80 -17.51 -34.17
C GLY A 53 -45.78 -17.34 -33.07
N ALA A 54 -44.74 -16.54 -33.35
CA ALA A 54 -43.82 -16.05 -32.33
C ALA A 54 -44.50 -14.84 -31.63
N GLN A 55 -44.90 -15.03 -30.39
CA GLN A 55 -45.37 -13.96 -29.54
C GLN A 55 -44.33 -12.82 -29.50
N PRO A 56 -44.76 -11.54 -29.50
CA PRO A 56 -43.83 -10.41 -29.50
C PRO A 56 -42.97 -10.46 -28.24
N VAL A 57 -41.67 -10.69 -28.42
CA VAL A 57 -40.65 -10.74 -27.35
C VAL A 57 -40.67 -9.41 -26.62
N THR A 58 -41.11 -9.40 -25.36
CA THR A 58 -41.24 -8.17 -24.57
C THR A 58 -39.86 -7.55 -24.28
N ALA A 59 -39.84 -6.26 -23.97
CA ALA A 59 -38.57 -5.59 -23.56
C ALA A 59 -37.95 -6.27 -22.31
N ARG A 60 -38.75 -6.91 -21.49
CA ARG A 60 -38.33 -7.71 -20.34
C ARG A 60 -37.61 -8.96 -20.79
N ASP A 61 -38.13 -9.69 -21.77
CA ASP A 61 -37.54 -10.94 -22.27
C ASP A 61 -36.19 -10.66 -22.96
N LYS A 62 -36.06 -9.57 -23.71
CA LYS A 62 -34.79 -9.13 -24.29
C LYS A 62 -33.74 -8.82 -23.22
N ARG A 63 -34.12 -8.22 -22.09
CA ARG A 63 -33.21 -7.98 -20.97
C ARG A 63 -32.79 -9.26 -20.27
N VAL A 64 -33.69 -10.23 -20.10
CA VAL A 64 -33.40 -11.54 -19.52
C VAL A 64 -32.44 -12.30 -20.41
N ALA A 65 -32.72 -12.43 -21.71
CA ALA A 65 -31.86 -13.07 -22.69
C ALA A 65 -30.45 -12.44 -22.75
N ALA A 66 -30.38 -11.08 -22.72
CA ALA A 66 -29.10 -10.38 -22.70
C ALA A 66 -28.30 -10.67 -21.41
N LYS A 67 -28.99 -10.83 -20.28
CA LYS A 67 -28.35 -11.21 -19.00
C LYS A 67 -27.83 -12.65 -19.04
N GLU A 68 -28.61 -13.58 -19.55
CA GLU A 68 -28.21 -15.00 -19.72
C GLU A 68 -27.04 -15.15 -20.67
N MET A 69 -27.05 -14.43 -21.81
CA MET A 69 -25.92 -14.39 -22.73
C MET A 69 -24.65 -13.82 -22.06
N SER A 70 -24.80 -12.78 -21.23
CA SER A 70 -23.69 -12.22 -20.46
C SER A 70 -23.14 -13.22 -19.44
N GLU A 71 -24.01 -13.96 -18.73
CA GLU A 71 -23.62 -14.99 -17.77
C GLU A 71 -22.93 -16.16 -18.48
N SER A 72 -23.45 -16.65 -19.61
CA SER A 72 -22.83 -17.69 -20.41
C SER A 72 -21.42 -17.31 -20.87
N ARG A 73 -21.23 -16.05 -21.31
CA ARG A 73 -19.89 -15.52 -21.65
C ARG A 73 -18.95 -15.48 -20.44
N LYS A 74 -19.45 -15.16 -19.26
CA LYS A 74 -18.67 -15.16 -18.02
C LYS A 74 -18.29 -16.58 -17.60
N MET A 75 -19.20 -17.55 -17.73
CA MET A 75 -18.91 -18.95 -17.45
C MET A 75 -17.82 -19.51 -18.37
N LYS A 76 -17.87 -19.19 -19.67
CA LYS A 76 -16.84 -19.62 -20.64
C LYS A 76 -15.47 -18.99 -20.38
N ARG A 77 -15.44 -17.74 -19.84
CA ARG A 77 -14.19 -17.00 -19.60
C ARG A 77 -13.51 -17.33 -18.27
N LYS A 78 -14.30 -17.69 -17.23
CA LYS A 78 -13.80 -17.88 -15.86
C LYS A 78 -14.06 -19.31 -15.44
N ALA A 79 -13.00 -20.11 -15.29
CA ALA A 79 -13.11 -21.53 -14.87
C ALA A 79 -13.88 -21.71 -13.56
N ASN A 80 -13.77 -20.75 -12.61
CA ASN A 80 -14.38 -20.86 -11.29
C ASN A 80 -15.60 -19.91 -11.10
N TYR A 81 -16.29 -19.51 -12.19
CA TYR A 81 -17.40 -18.55 -12.08
C TYR A 81 -18.55 -19.02 -11.19
N ASN A 82 -18.96 -20.28 -11.33
CA ASN A 82 -20.04 -20.86 -10.53
C ASN A 82 -19.64 -20.94 -9.05
N LEU A 83 -18.42 -21.39 -8.77
CA LEU A 83 -17.88 -21.41 -7.42
C LEU A 83 -17.81 -19.99 -6.82
N GLU A 84 -17.38 -18.99 -7.60
CA GLU A 84 -17.37 -17.58 -7.17
C GLU A 84 -18.78 -17.10 -6.78
N LYS A 85 -19.81 -17.46 -7.55
CA LYS A 85 -21.21 -17.09 -7.29
C LYS A 85 -21.74 -17.76 -6.01
N GLU A 86 -21.52 -19.06 -5.85
CA GLU A 86 -21.94 -19.79 -4.66
C GLU A 86 -21.25 -19.29 -3.39
N LEU A 87 -19.94 -19.08 -3.46
CA LEU A 87 -19.16 -18.54 -2.35
C LEU A 87 -19.60 -17.13 -1.97
N THR A 88 -20.01 -16.31 -2.95
CA THR A 88 -20.54 -14.96 -2.68
C THR A 88 -21.83 -15.02 -1.87
N VAL A 89 -22.75 -15.93 -2.25
CA VAL A 89 -24.02 -16.11 -1.50
C VAL A 89 -23.75 -16.57 -0.07
N LEU A 90 -22.83 -17.53 0.13
CA LEU A 90 -22.44 -17.96 1.47
C LEU A 90 -21.82 -16.83 2.28
N TRP A 91 -20.97 -16.03 1.64
CA TRP A 91 -20.30 -14.90 2.28
C TRP A 91 -21.28 -13.82 2.73
N GLU A 92 -22.28 -13.48 1.91
CA GLU A 92 -23.33 -12.55 2.29
C GLU A 92 -24.10 -13.05 3.52
N LYS A 93 -24.47 -14.34 3.55
CA LYS A 93 -25.10 -14.96 4.73
C LYS A 93 -24.21 -14.90 5.98
N MET A 94 -22.90 -15.20 5.87
CA MET A 94 -21.96 -15.13 7.01
C MET A 94 -21.83 -13.73 7.60
N ARG A 95 -22.08 -12.69 6.80
CA ARG A 95 -21.90 -11.29 7.20
C ARG A 95 -23.12 -10.68 7.89
N LEU A 96 -24.27 -11.30 7.80
CA LEU A 96 -25.45 -10.83 8.49
C LEU A 96 -25.18 -10.73 9.98
N HIS A 97 -25.68 -9.67 10.61
CA HIS A 97 -25.46 -9.41 12.03
C HIS A 97 -26.16 -10.44 12.92
N ASP A 98 -27.35 -10.89 12.50
CA ASP A 98 -28.25 -11.75 13.27
C ASP A 98 -27.92 -13.25 13.20
N VAL A 99 -26.81 -13.64 12.57
CA VAL A 99 -26.41 -15.04 12.46
C VAL A 99 -25.76 -15.52 13.75
N SER A 100 -26.31 -16.57 14.37
CA SER A 100 -25.72 -17.21 15.54
C SER A 100 -24.31 -17.75 15.23
N LYS A 101 -23.47 -17.89 16.28
CA LYS A 101 -22.11 -18.43 16.12
C LYS A 101 -22.12 -19.83 15.50
N GLU A 102 -23.08 -20.66 15.87
CA GLU A 102 -23.20 -22.01 15.36
C GLU A 102 -23.56 -22.05 13.86
N ASN A 103 -24.58 -21.27 13.47
CA ASN A 103 -24.94 -21.17 12.05
C ASN A 103 -23.82 -20.57 11.21
N ARG A 104 -23.11 -19.57 11.73
CA ARG A 104 -21.93 -19.01 11.06
C ARG A 104 -20.83 -20.06 10.90
N SER A 105 -20.56 -20.89 11.92
CA SER A 105 -19.61 -21.99 11.85
C SER A 105 -19.98 -23.00 10.75
N LYS A 106 -21.25 -23.42 10.67
CA LYS A 106 -21.74 -24.32 9.61
C LYS A 106 -21.52 -23.73 8.21
N LEU A 107 -21.85 -22.44 8.01
CA LEU A 107 -21.64 -21.76 6.75
C LEU A 107 -20.14 -21.66 6.38
N VAL A 108 -19.27 -21.46 7.36
CA VAL A 108 -17.82 -21.43 7.16
C VAL A 108 -17.29 -22.79 6.73
N THR A 109 -17.68 -23.87 7.44
CA THR A 109 -17.26 -25.23 7.10
C THR A 109 -17.78 -25.65 5.71
N GLU A 110 -19.02 -25.27 5.35
CA GLU A 110 -19.55 -25.48 4.00
C GLU A 110 -18.74 -24.76 2.94
N ALA A 111 -18.43 -23.49 3.17
CA ALA A 111 -17.61 -22.70 2.25
C ALA A 111 -16.19 -23.27 2.10
N LEU A 112 -15.55 -23.71 3.19
CA LEU A 112 -14.22 -24.33 3.16
C LEU A 112 -14.24 -25.64 2.39
N ARG A 113 -15.25 -26.48 2.57
CA ARG A 113 -15.41 -27.72 1.80
C ARG A 113 -15.50 -27.47 0.28
N LYS A 114 -16.20 -26.40 -0.14
CA LYS A 114 -16.29 -26.01 -1.56
C LYS A 114 -14.99 -25.43 -2.10
N MET A 115 -14.14 -24.87 -1.25
CA MET A 115 -12.85 -24.25 -1.61
C MET A 115 -11.69 -25.23 -1.57
N ASP A 116 -11.88 -26.42 -1.03
CA ASP A 116 -10.82 -27.39 -0.85
C ASP A 116 -10.14 -27.74 -2.18
N GLY A 117 -8.82 -27.88 -2.16
CA GLY A 117 -7.99 -28.09 -3.35
C GLY A 117 -7.84 -26.88 -4.29
N LYS A 118 -8.56 -25.74 -4.05
CA LYS A 118 -8.56 -24.54 -4.93
C LYS A 118 -8.08 -23.28 -4.25
N TYR A 119 -7.48 -23.38 -3.08
CA TYR A 119 -7.10 -22.20 -2.27
C TYR A 119 -6.20 -21.19 -3.01
N MET A 120 -5.31 -21.66 -3.88
CA MET A 120 -4.42 -20.79 -4.66
C MET A 120 -5.18 -19.90 -5.65
N GLU A 121 -6.09 -20.49 -6.41
CA GLU A 121 -6.89 -19.75 -7.41
C GLU A 121 -7.83 -18.77 -6.71
N ILE A 122 -8.44 -19.21 -5.60
CA ILE A 122 -9.35 -18.44 -4.78
C ILE A 122 -8.63 -17.25 -4.14
N ALA A 123 -7.42 -17.44 -3.63
CA ALA A 123 -6.65 -16.38 -2.98
C ALA A 123 -6.26 -15.25 -3.94
N GLY A 124 -6.08 -15.54 -5.23
CA GLY A 124 -5.72 -14.55 -6.26
C GLY A 124 -6.90 -13.71 -6.78
N ASN A 125 -8.14 -14.13 -6.54
CA ASN A 125 -9.31 -13.43 -7.05
C ASN A 125 -9.84 -12.40 -6.03
N HIS A 126 -10.32 -11.26 -6.52
CA HIS A 126 -10.81 -10.14 -5.70
C HIS A 126 -11.97 -10.52 -4.77
N VAL A 127 -12.96 -11.29 -5.25
CA VAL A 127 -14.16 -11.64 -4.49
C VAL A 127 -13.88 -12.84 -3.57
N THR A 128 -13.38 -13.93 -4.12
CA THR A 128 -13.19 -15.19 -3.39
C THR A 128 -12.08 -15.08 -2.33
N ALA A 129 -11.06 -14.22 -2.55
CA ALA A 129 -10.07 -13.93 -1.52
C ALA A 129 -10.70 -13.31 -0.26
N ARG A 130 -11.73 -12.47 -0.39
CA ARG A 130 -12.46 -11.88 0.75
C ARG A 130 -13.29 -12.93 1.47
N VAL A 131 -13.92 -13.84 0.72
CA VAL A 131 -14.64 -14.97 1.32
C VAL A 131 -13.69 -15.82 2.17
N LEU A 132 -12.54 -16.19 1.60
CA LEU A 132 -11.54 -16.99 2.32
C LEU A 132 -10.98 -16.26 3.55
N GLN A 133 -10.76 -14.94 3.48
CA GLN A 133 -10.37 -14.13 4.64
C GLN A 133 -11.43 -14.15 5.74
N THR A 134 -12.72 -14.16 5.37
CA THR A 134 -13.83 -14.23 6.31
C THR A 134 -13.88 -15.62 6.95
N CYS A 135 -13.69 -16.68 6.15
CA CYS A 135 -13.61 -18.05 6.67
C CYS A 135 -12.43 -18.20 7.65
N VAL A 136 -11.23 -17.74 7.31
CA VAL A 136 -10.05 -17.76 8.20
C VAL A 136 -10.31 -17.01 9.52
N LYS A 137 -11.13 -15.97 9.50
CA LYS A 137 -11.51 -15.24 10.73
C LYS A 137 -12.40 -16.06 11.67
N TRP A 138 -13.34 -16.81 11.12
CA TRP A 138 -14.40 -17.44 11.89
C TRP A 138 -14.30 -18.97 12.00
N CYS A 139 -13.40 -19.61 11.23
CA CYS A 139 -13.16 -21.04 11.28
C CYS A 139 -12.56 -21.50 12.61
N SER A 140 -12.71 -22.78 12.91
CA SER A 140 -12.04 -23.45 14.02
C SER A 140 -10.51 -23.47 13.84
N GLN A 141 -9.77 -23.77 14.91
CA GLN A 141 -8.30 -23.84 14.82
C GLN A 141 -7.83 -24.97 13.88
N PRO A 142 -8.39 -26.20 13.93
CA PRO A 142 -8.01 -27.26 12.99
C PRO A 142 -8.23 -26.89 11.52
N GLU A 143 -9.37 -26.26 11.19
CA GLU A 143 -9.64 -25.80 9.83
C GLU A 143 -8.65 -24.71 9.39
N ARG A 144 -8.28 -23.81 10.29
CA ARG A 144 -7.27 -22.78 10.02
C ARG A 144 -5.89 -23.36 9.78
N ASP A 145 -5.54 -24.39 10.54
CA ASP A 145 -4.27 -25.10 10.39
C ASP A 145 -4.22 -25.82 9.04
N ALA A 146 -5.31 -26.45 8.62
CA ALA A 146 -5.43 -27.08 7.29
C ALA A 146 -5.26 -26.06 6.17
N ILE A 147 -5.93 -24.89 6.25
CA ILE A 147 -5.76 -23.78 5.28
C ILE A 147 -4.31 -23.29 5.25
N PHE A 148 -3.69 -23.14 6.43
CA PHE A 148 -2.30 -22.70 6.51
C PHE A 148 -1.37 -23.68 5.83
N VAL A 149 -1.49 -24.98 6.10
CA VAL A 149 -0.69 -26.05 5.48
C VAL A 149 -0.87 -26.06 3.96
N ALA A 150 -2.12 -25.96 3.48
CA ALA A 150 -2.39 -25.93 2.05
C ALA A 150 -1.79 -24.72 1.33
N LEU A 151 -1.75 -23.54 1.98
CA LEU A 151 -1.18 -22.31 1.41
C LEU A 151 0.30 -22.13 1.70
N GLN A 152 0.88 -22.89 2.61
CA GLN A 152 2.24 -22.78 3.09
C GLN A 152 3.30 -22.67 1.97
N PRO A 153 3.32 -23.52 0.92
CA PRO A 153 4.31 -23.44 -0.15
C PRO A 153 4.16 -22.19 -1.02
N HIS A 154 2.99 -21.55 -0.97
CA HIS A 154 2.63 -20.44 -1.84
C HIS A 154 2.62 -19.07 -1.15
N LEU A 155 2.80 -19.02 0.18
CA LEU A 155 2.66 -17.79 0.98
C LEU A 155 3.55 -16.64 0.48
N LEU A 156 4.77 -16.91 0.05
CA LEU A 156 5.68 -15.90 -0.49
C LEU A 156 5.20 -15.31 -1.82
N ASN A 157 4.65 -16.16 -2.69
CA ASN A 157 4.08 -15.71 -3.97
C ASN A 157 2.79 -14.90 -3.72
N LEU A 158 1.92 -15.38 -2.86
CA LEU A 158 0.69 -14.70 -2.45
C LEU A 158 0.97 -13.35 -1.79
N SER A 159 2.11 -13.20 -1.10
CA SER A 159 2.54 -11.95 -0.48
C SER A 159 2.76 -10.80 -1.47
N ARG A 160 2.98 -11.09 -2.74
CA ARG A 160 3.17 -10.10 -3.82
C ARG A 160 1.89 -9.81 -4.60
N GLN A 161 0.82 -10.54 -4.36
CA GLN A 161 -0.44 -10.40 -5.09
C GLN A 161 -1.38 -9.41 -4.42
N LYS A 162 -1.98 -8.52 -5.22
CA LYS A 162 -2.84 -7.42 -4.77
C LYS A 162 -3.99 -7.83 -3.86
N TYR A 163 -4.61 -8.97 -4.10
CA TYR A 163 -5.77 -9.42 -3.33
C TYR A 163 -5.41 -10.47 -2.26
N ALA A 164 -4.42 -11.30 -2.54
CA ALA A 164 -3.98 -12.33 -1.62
C ALA A 164 -3.21 -11.78 -0.40
N VAL A 165 -2.61 -10.60 -0.50
CA VAL A 165 -1.86 -9.94 0.60
C VAL A 165 -2.66 -9.85 1.89
N PHE A 166 -3.97 -9.56 1.80
CA PHE A 166 -4.86 -9.46 2.96
C PHE A 166 -5.07 -10.82 3.64
N LEU A 167 -5.18 -11.88 2.83
CA LEU A 167 -5.27 -13.24 3.33
C LEU A 167 -3.99 -13.63 4.06
N VAL A 168 -2.82 -13.35 3.46
CA VAL A 168 -1.51 -13.62 4.08
C VAL A 168 -1.36 -12.84 5.39
N LYS A 169 -1.66 -11.53 5.41
CA LYS A 169 -1.67 -10.72 6.65
C LYS A 169 -2.61 -11.31 7.70
N LYS A 170 -3.77 -11.83 7.30
CA LYS A 170 -4.73 -12.44 8.21
C LYS A 170 -4.21 -13.76 8.77
N LEU A 171 -3.64 -14.61 7.93
CA LEU A 171 -3.00 -15.85 8.35
C LEU A 171 -1.85 -15.58 9.32
N ILE A 172 -0.96 -14.62 9.01
CA ILE A 172 0.12 -14.20 9.90
C ILE A 172 -0.44 -13.77 11.27
N LYS A 173 -1.48 -12.92 11.30
CA LYS A 173 -2.07 -12.42 12.54
C LYS A 173 -2.68 -13.52 13.40
N LEU A 174 -3.21 -14.59 12.81
CA LEU A 174 -3.89 -15.70 13.48
C LEU A 174 -3.04 -16.97 13.60
N ALA A 175 -1.84 -17.00 13.03
CA ALA A 175 -0.93 -18.13 13.05
C ALA A 175 -0.58 -18.58 14.48
N THR A 176 -0.37 -19.85 14.70
CA THR A 176 0.23 -20.39 15.93
C THR A 176 1.70 -19.98 16.05
N LYS A 177 2.30 -20.13 17.22
CA LYS A 177 3.73 -19.83 17.41
C LYS A 177 4.61 -20.64 16.43
N LYS A 178 4.30 -21.91 16.20
CA LYS A 178 5.03 -22.79 15.27
C LYS A 178 4.89 -22.33 13.81
N GLN A 179 3.66 -22.05 13.37
CA GLN A 179 3.38 -21.54 12.01
C GLN A 179 4.06 -20.20 11.76
N PHE A 180 4.04 -19.32 12.75
CA PHE A 180 4.68 -18.01 12.63
C PHE A 180 6.20 -18.13 12.57
N ALA A 181 6.82 -18.98 13.41
CA ALA A 181 8.24 -19.25 13.33
C ALA A 181 8.64 -19.82 11.97
N TRP A 182 7.86 -20.76 11.44
CA TRP A 182 8.06 -21.27 10.09
C TRP A 182 7.97 -20.16 9.03
N PHE A 183 6.96 -19.27 9.12
CA PHE A 183 6.82 -18.15 8.20
C PHE A 183 8.04 -17.23 8.23
N ILE A 184 8.52 -16.86 9.42
CA ILE A 184 9.76 -16.06 9.58
C ILE A 184 10.93 -16.75 8.89
N SER A 185 11.13 -18.06 9.11
CA SER A 185 12.19 -18.81 8.46
C SER A 185 12.05 -18.82 6.93
N SER A 186 10.83 -18.91 6.39
CA SER A 186 10.56 -18.91 4.95
C SER A 186 10.85 -17.58 4.27
N VAL A 187 10.76 -16.47 5.02
CA VAL A 187 11.02 -15.10 4.52
C VAL A 187 12.51 -14.79 4.50
N HIS A 188 13.35 -15.52 5.24
CA HIS A 188 14.80 -15.32 5.21
C HIS A 188 15.38 -15.40 3.80
N GLY A 189 16.33 -14.52 3.49
CA GLY A 189 16.91 -14.33 2.18
C GLY A 189 16.00 -13.59 1.18
N LYS A 190 14.79 -13.21 1.60
CA LYS A 190 13.78 -12.56 0.72
C LYS A 190 13.21 -11.27 1.29
N VAL A 191 13.61 -10.86 2.51
CA VAL A 191 13.09 -9.66 3.18
C VAL A 191 13.32 -8.42 2.34
N ALA A 192 14.55 -8.18 1.87
CA ALA A 192 14.89 -7.04 1.02
C ALA A 192 14.08 -7.02 -0.29
N SER A 193 13.90 -8.19 -0.91
CA SER A 193 13.11 -8.33 -2.15
C SER A 193 11.63 -8.04 -1.92
N LEU A 194 11.07 -8.46 -0.79
CA LEU A 194 9.68 -8.19 -0.43
C LEU A 194 9.46 -6.73 -0.04
N LEU A 195 10.41 -6.10 0.67
CA LEU A 195 10.32 -4.68 1.05
C LEU A 195 10.40 -3.75 -0.16
N ARG A 196 11.15 -4.09 -1.20
CA ARG A 196 11.17 -3.34 -2.46
C ARG A 196 9.92 -3.52 -3.33
N HIS A 197 9.00 -4.41 -2.91
CA HIS A 197 7.74 -4.64 -3.59
C HIS A 197 6.61 -3.93 -2.84
N THR A 198 5.88 -3.02 -3.50
CA THR A 198 4.85 -2.15 -2.90
C THR A 198 3.79 -2.91 -2.09
N ILE A 199 3.41 -4.10 -2.54
CA ILE A 199 2.43 -4.94 -1.84
C ILE A 199 3.13 -5.83 -0.80
N GLY A 200 4.27 -6.43 -1.16
CA GLY A 200 5.01 -7.36 -0.30
C GLY A 200 5.51 -6.71 0.99
N ALA A 201 5.85 -5.43 0.95
CA ALA A 201 6.29 -4.66 2.11
C ALA A 201 5.28 -4.71 3.27
N ALA A 202 3.98 -4.68 2.96
CA ALA A 202 2.91 -4.78 3.96
C ALA A 202 2.90 -6.12 4.72
N VAL A 203 3.34 -7.19 4.08
CA VAL A 203 3.42 -8.53 4.71
C VAL A 203 4.62 -8.60 5.64
N VAL A 204 5.78 -8.10 5.19
CA VAL A 204 7.00 -8.06 6.01
C VAL A 204 6.77 -7.19 7.24
N ASP A 205 6.15 -6.03 7.09
CA ASP A 205 5.83 -5.15 8.21
C ASP A 205 4.84 -5.80 9.19
N CYS A 206 3.80 -6.48 8.70
CA CYS A 206 2.87 -7.23 9.53
C CYS A 206 3.58 -8.34 10.34
N ALA A 207 4.55 -9.02 9.73
CA ALA A 207 5.37 -10.01 10.41
C ALA A 207 6.31 -9.35 11.43
N PHE A 208 6.97 -8.25 11.07
CA PHE A 208 7.86 -7.48 11.93
C PHE A 208 7.16 -6.96 13.19
N GLN A 209 5.96 -6.42 13.05
CA GLN A 209 5.16 -5.92 14.19
C GLN A 209 4.79 -7.04 15.17
N ARG A 210 4.51 -8.25 14.68
CA ARG A 210 4.17 -9.42 15.50
C ARG A 210 5.38 -10.14 16.07
N ALA A 211 6.53 -10.04 15.42
CA ALA A 211 7.75 -10.77 15.73
C ALA A 211 8.28 -10.47 17.14
N THR A 212 8.86 -11.48 17.79
CA THR A 212 9.61 -11.33 19.04
C THR A 212 10.90 -10.52 18.79
N PRO A 213 11.50 -9.91 19.82
CA PRO A 213 12.75 -9.15 19.64
C PRO A 213 13.84 -9.89 18.88
N PRO A 214 14.15 -11.18 19.16
CA PRO A 214 15.12 -11.94 18.37
C PRO A 214 14.72 -12.07 16.89
N GLN A 215 13.45 -12.39 16.62
CA GLN A 215 12.95 -12.51 15.25
C GLN A 215 13.00 -11.18 14.48
N ARG A 216 12.67 -10.05 15.15
CA ARG A 216 12.80 -8.69 14.54
C ARG A 216 14.25 -8.44 14.16
N ARG A 217 15.18 -8.76 15.06
CA ARG A 217 16.62 -8.61 14.80
C ARG A 217 17.03 -9.46 13.61
N SER A 218 16.64 -10.73 13.57
CA SER A 218 16.95 -11.62 12.45
C SER A 218 16.47 -11.05 11.08
N LEU A 219 15.28 -10.45 11.03
CA LEU A 219 14.79 -9.77 9.82
C LEU A 219 15.60 -8.52 9.46
N LEU A 220 16.04 -7.74 10.47
CA LEU A 220 16.84 -6.53 10.26
C LEU A 220 18.26 -6.84 9.82
N LEU A 221 18.91 -7.87 10.36
CA LEU A 221 20.27 -8.26 9.98
C LEU A 221 20.39 -8.52 8.47
N GLU A 222 19.34 -9.06 7.84
CA GLU A 222 19.31 -9.28 6.40
C GLU A 222 19.33 -7.96 5.60
N LEU A 223 18.90 -6.86 6.22
CA LEU A 223 18.84 -5.53 5.59
C LEU A 223 20.11 -4.71 5.85
N TYR A 224 20.94 -5.13 6.80
CA TYR A 224 22.14 -4.39 7.19
C TYR A 224 23.39 -4.84 6.44
N SER A 225 23.63 -6.14 6.31
CA SER A 225 24.76 -6.71 5.57
C SER A 225 24.55 -8.21 5.33
N THR A 226 25.09 -8.71 4.21
CA THR A 226 25.16 -10.14 3.95
C THR A 226 26.06 -10.86 4.97
N GLU A 227 27.12 -10.22 5.42
CA GLU A 227 28.05 -10.75 6.42
C GLU A 227 27.36 -10.92 7.78
N LEU A 228 26.55 -9.94 8.20
CA LEU A 228 25.79 -10.02 9.46
C LEU A 228 24.77 -11.16 9.49
N GLN A 229 24.32 -11.63 8.33
CA GLN A 229 23.44 -12.81 8.25
C GLN A 229 24.18 -14.10 8.63
N LEU A 230 25.48 -14.19 8.36
CA LEU A 230 26.31 -15.36 8.68
C LEU A 230 26.57 -15.46 10.19
N PHE A 231 26.58 -14.32 10.89
CA PHE A 231 26.89 -14.23 12.32
C PHE A 231 25.64 -14.11 13.20
N LYS A 232 24.51 -14.64 12.78
CA LYS A 232 23.23 -14.54 13.52
C LYS A 232 23.35 -15.02 14.96
N ASP A 233 23.96 -16.17 15.16
CA ASP A 233 24.07 -16.83 16.48
C ASP A 233 24.89 -16.00 17.47
N LEU A 234 25.91 -15.28 16.99
CA LEU A 234 26.72 -14.38 17.80
C LEU A 234 25.99 -13.08 18.20
N THR A 235 24.97 -12.72 17.45
CA THR A 235 24.20 -11.49 17.69
C THR A 235 22.93 -11.72 18.50
N GLU A 236 22.48 -12.96 18.69
CA GLU A 236 21.24 -13.28 19.39
C GLU A 236 21.25 -12.98 20.89
N GLN A 237 22.41 -13.03 21.54
CA GLN A 237 22.53 -13.04 23.02
C GLN A 237 22.34 -11.68 23.70
N LYS A 238 22.46 -10.53 23.03
CA LYS A 238 22.28 -9.20 23.66
C LYS A 238 21.63 -8.20 22.72
N SER A 239 20.82 -7.32 23.29
CA SER A 239 20.21 -6.17 22.60
C SER A 239 21.30 -5.14 22.25
N CYS A 240 22.07 -5.40 21.20
CA CYS A 240 23.10 -4.48 20.71
C CYS A 240 22.53 -3.62 19.57
N SER A 241 22.91 -2.35 19.54
CA SER A 241 22.68 -1.46 18.36
C SER A 241 23.49 -1.95 17.17
N LEU A 242 23.12 -1.52 15.94
CA LEU A 242 23.89 -1.82 14.73
C LEU A 242 25.35 -1.39 14.89
N LEU A 243 25.58 -0.19 15.45
CA LEU A 243 26.91 0.35 15.66
C LEU A 243 27.77 -0.54 16.58
N GLU A 244 27.20 -1.02 17.69
CA GLU A 244 27.87 -1.97 18.60
C GLU A 244 28.14 -3.31 17.93
N THR A 245 27.22 -3.79 17.12
CA THR A 245 27.38 -5.06 16.37
C THR A 245 28.53 -4.94 15.36
N ILE A 246 28.60 -3.86 14.61
CA ILE A 246 29.70 -3.56 13.66
C ILE A 246 31.05 -3.53 14.40
N SER A 247 31.10 -2.84 15.55
CA SER A 247 32.32 -2.70 16.33
C SER A 247 32.79 -4.05 16.91
N LYS A 248 31.86 -4.88 17.40
CA LYS A 248 32.19 -6.21 17.95
C LYS A 248 32.71 -7.21 16.90
N LEU A 249 32.17 -7.13 15.69
CA LEU A 249 32.53 -8.03 14.60
C LEU A 249 33.67 -7.48 13.73
N GLY A 250 34.20 -6.30 14.04
CA GLY A 250 35.28 -5.67 13.27
C GLY A 250 34.93 -5.33 11.84
N LEU A 251 33.60 -5.16 11.52
CA LEU A 251 33.15 -4.85 10.18
C LEU A 251 33.43 -3.38 9.80
N GLN A 252 33.66 -3.14 8.54
CA GLN A 252 33.83 -1.77 8.05
C GLN A 252 32.47 -1.06 7.93
N LYS A 253 32.32 0.08 8.64
CA LYS A 253 31.09 0.90 8.58
C LYS A 253 30.74 1.31 7.15
N SER A 254 31.75 1.58 6.30
CA SER A 254 31.55 1.95 4.90
C SER A 254 30.89 0.84 4.10
N SER A 255 31.30 -0.41 4.26
CA SER A 255 30.75 -1.57 3.58
C SER A 255 29.27 -1.78 3.98
N VAL A 256 28.98 -1.80 5.28
CA VAL A 256 27.61 -1.95 5.80
C VAL A 256 26.73 -0.80 5.30
N ARG A 257 27.21 0.46 5.37
CA ARG A 257 26.47 1.62 4.86
C ARG A 257 26.17 1.49 3.38
N GLN A 258 27.13 1.10 2.55
CA GLN A 258 26.95 0.93 1.12
C GLN A 258 25.90 -0.14 0.83
N TYR A 259 25.96 -1.28 1.48
CA TYR A 259 24.95 -2.32 1.34
C TYR A 259 23.57 -1.82 1.73
N MET A 260 23.41 -1.18 2.90
CA MET A 260 22.13 -0.59 3.32
C MET A 260 21.60 0.43 2.33
N THR A 261 22.48 1.22 1.69
CA THR A 261 22.06 2.17 0.64
C THR A 261 21.42 1.45 -0.54
N THR A 262 21.94 0.31 -0.98
CA THR A 262 21.34 -0.50 -2.06
C THR A 262 19.94 -1.04 -1.71
N ILE A 263 19.65 -1.17 -0.42
CA ILE A 263 18.32 -1.58 0.07
C ILE A 263 17.38 -0.38 0.20
N ILE A 264 17.85 0.70 0.82
CA ILE A 264 17.04 1.88 1.18
C ILE A 264 16.65 2.68 -0.08
N GLN A 265 17.58 2.88 -1.00
CA GLN A 265 17.37 3.71 -2.19
C GLN A 265 16.13 3.29 -3.00
N PRO A 266 15.93 2.01 -3.40
CA PRO A 266 14.75 1.59 -4.13
C PRO A 266 13.44 1.68 -3.31
N ILE A 267 13.53 1.62 -1.97
CA ILE A 267 12.38 1.79 -1.07
C ILE A 267 11.92 3.24 -1.09
N LEU A 268 12.86 4.19 -1.00
CA LEU A 268 12.58 5.62 -1.07
C LEU A 268 12.05 6.02 -2.44
N GLU A 269 12.67 5.57 -3.53
CA GLU A 269 12.23 5.85 -4.91
C GLU A 269 10.78 5.42 -5.15
N LYS A 270 10.35 4.31 -4.57
CA LYS A 270 8.97 3.81 -4.67
C LYS A 270 8.02 4.40 -3.64
N GLY A 271 8.50 5.23 -2.72
CA GLY A 271 7.69 5.80 -1.65
C GLY A 271 7.17 4.79 -0.63
N ILE A 272 7.84 3.65 -0.44
CA ILE A 272 7.45 2.58 0.50
C ILE A 272 7.95 2.94 1.90
N VAL A 273 7.48 4.05 2.47
CA VAL A 273 8.03 4.63 3.71
C VAL A 273 7.06 4.63 4.88
N GLU A 274 5.89 4.00 4.76
CA GLU A 274 4.88 3.98 5.82
C GLU A 274 5.08 2.84 6.84
N TYR A 275 6.00 1.92 6.59
CA TYR A 275 6.18 0.69 7.35
C TYR A 275 7.19 0.83 8.49
N SER A 276 6.87 0.27 9.67
CA SER A 276 7.70 0.37 10.88
C SER A 276 9.09 -0.24 10.72
N ILE A 277 9.21 -1.34 10.00
CA ILE A 277 10.52 -1.95 9.69
C ILE A 277 11.41 -1.00 8.88
N VAL A 278 10.84 -0.25 7.94
CA VAL A 278 11.56 0.75 7.13
C VAL A 278 12.04 1.89 8.01
N HIS A 279 11.21 2.36 8.94
CA HIS A 279 11.60 3.39 9.90
C HIS A 279 12.82 2.94 10.72
N THR A 280 12.79 1.70 11.24
CA THR A 280 13.89 1.14 12.01
C THR A 280 15.16 1.05 11.17
N VAL A 281 15.07 0.56 9.93
CA VAL A 281 16.24 0.45 9.02
C VAL A 281 16.85 1.80 8.70
N ILE A 282 16.01 2.82 8.41
CA ILE A 282 16.51 4.18 8.14
C ILE A 282 17.17 4.77 9.40
N LEU A 283 16.58 4.58 10.58
CA LEU A 283 17.16 5.07 11.83
C LEU A 283 18.52 4.43 12.12
N GLU A 284 18.64 3.11 11.96
CA GLU A 284 19.92 2.41 12.13
C GLU A 284 20.96 2.87 11.09
N TYR A 285 20.54 3.07 9.82
CA TYR A 285 21.38 3.65 8.79
C TYR A 285 21.95 5.02 9.21
N LEU A 286 21.11 5.89 9.75
CA LEU A 286 21.52 7.24 10.18
C LEU A 286 22.53 7.22 11.33
N THR A 287 22.63 6.10 12.11
CA THR A 287 23.65 5.98 13.16
C THR A 287 25.05 5.76 12.61
N ILE A 288 25.17 5.19 11.39
CA ILE A 288 26.44 4.86 10.74
C ILE A 288 26.74 5.75 9.53
N ALA A 289 25.78 6.57 9.10
CA ALA A 289 25.89 7.45 7.96
C ALA A 289 26.76 8.68 8.30
N ASP A 290 27.53 9.15 7.33
CA ASP A 290 28.14 10.45 7.36
C ASP A 290 27.11 11.57 7.09
N LYS A 291 27.45 12.80 7.39
CA LYS A 291 26.56 13.96 7.31
C LYS A 291 25.92 14.14 5.92
N THR A 292 26.67 13.87 4.87
CA THR A 292 26.22 13.98 3.47
C THR A 292 25.20 12.90 3.14
N SER A 293 25.54 11.63 3.38
CA SER A 293 24.65 10.48 3.15
C SER A 293 23.37 10.56 3.98
N ALA A 294 23.46 11.01 5.24
CA ALA A 294 22.29 11.23 6.09
C ALA A 294 21.37 12.32 5.50
N SER A 295 21.93 13.45 5.06
CA SER A 295 21.15 14.54 4.45
C SER A 295 20.51 14.12 3.14
N ASP A 296 21.15 13.28 2.33
CA ASP A 296 20.62 12.81 1.06
C ASP A 296 19.41 11.86 1.26
N VAL A 297 19.52 10.92 2.19
CA VAL A 297 18.38 10.03 2.54
C VAL A 297 17.21 10.84 3.08
N ILE A 298 17.47 11.79 3.98
CA ILE A 298 16.41 12.64 4.56
C ILE A 298 15.77 13.52 3.49
N ARG A 299 16.55 14.09 2.55
CA ARG A 299 16.01 14.89 1.45
C ARG A 299 15.07 14.10 0.54
N GLN A 300 15.36 12.82 0.31
CA GLN A 300 14.49 11.92 -0.45
C GLN A 300 13.25 11.50 0.34
N LEU A 301 13.37 11.32 1.66
CA LEU A 301 12.30 10.88 2.54
C LEU A 301 11.22 11.96 2.75
N ILE A 302 11.59 13.21 2.97
CA ILE A 302 10.68 14.31 3.33
C ILE A 302 9.53 14.50 2.36
N PRO A 303 9.69 14.46 1.02
CA PRO A 303 8.56 14.56 0.10
C PRO A 303 7.48 13.49 0.34
N HIS A 304 7.88 12.26 0.63
CA HIS A 304 6.95 11.17 0.91
C HIS A 304 6.22 11.35 2.25
N LEU A 305 6.91 11.87 3.27
CA LEU A 305 6.30 12.12 4.58
C LEU A 305 5.33 13.30 4.56
N THR A 306 5.60 14.32 3.75
CA THR A 306 4.78 15.55 3.68
C THR A 306 3.59 15.45 2.73
N GLN A 307 3.57 14.46 1.86
CA GLN A 307 2.44 14.14 0.99
C GLN A 307 1.51 13.13 1.68
N GLY A 308 0.24 13.11 1.26
CA GLY A 308 -0.66 12.03 1.64
C GLY A 308 -0.22 10.73 1.01
N SER A 309 -0.43 9.62 1.70
CA SER A 309 -0.06 8.29 1.22
C SER A 309 -0.59 8.04 -0.19
N SER A 310 0.32 7.86 -1.13
CA SER A 310 0.02 7.42 -2.51
C SER A 310 -0.05 5.90 -2.61
N VAL A 311 0.35 5.20 -1.55
CA VAL A 311 0.23 3.75 -1.45
C VAL A 311 -1.26 3.43 -1.35
N ILE A 312 -1.71 2.52 -2.19
CA ILE A 312 -3.08 2.00 -2.19
C ILE A 312 -3.43 1.70 -0.74
N ASP A 313 -4.43 2.42 -0.21
CA ASP A 313 -4.91 2.17 1.16
C ASP A 313 -5.43 0.73 1.17
N LEU A 314 -4.55 -0.18 1.60
CA LEU A 314 -4.84 -1.61 1.64
C LEU A 314 -6.03 -1.86 2.57
N ASP A 315 -6.26 -0.97 3.54
CA ASP A 315 -7.40 -1.04 4.44
C ASP A 315 -8.70 -0.56 3.75
N GLU A 316 -8.65 0.40 2.81
CA GLU A 316 -9.81 0.77 1.96
C GLU A 316 -10.21 -0.36 0.99
N LEU A 317 -9.25 -1.14 0.51
CA LEU A 317 -9.53 -2.31 -0.32
C LEU A 317 -10.16 -3.46 0.50
N SER A 318 -9.96 -3.49 1.82
CA SER A 318 -10.58 -4.45 2.75
C SER A 318 -11.96 -3.99 3.25
N ALA A 319 -12.28 -2.69 3.13
CA ALA A 319 -13.57 -2.16 3.49
C ALA A 319 -14.63 -2.68 2.49
N VAL A 320 -15.65 -3.27 3.05
CA VAL A 320 -16.82 -3.74 2.31
C VAL A 320 -17.53 -2.54 1.70
N PRO A 321 -17.94 -2.55 0.44
CA PRO A 321 -18.88 -1.57 -0.05
C PRO A 321 -20.18 -1.73 0.76
N GLU A 322 -20.45 -0.80 1.67
CA GLU A 322 -21.78 -0.62 2.22
C GLU A 322 -22.74 -0.35 1.06
N VAL A 323 -23.92 -0.95 1.16
CA VAL A 323 -25.03 -0.77 0.22
C VAL A 323 -25.13 0.70 -0.15
N PRO A 324 -25.23 1.06 -1.46
CA PRO A 324 -25.27 2.45 -1.88
C PRO A 324 -26.57 3.09 -1.42
N THR A 325 -26.59 3.67 -0.25
CA THR A 325 -27.57 4.70 0.08
C THR A 325 -27.20 5.93 -0.73
N LYS A 326 -28.07 6.25 -1.69
CA LYS A 326 -28.05 7.47 -2.48
C LYS A 326 -27.92 8.66 -1.54
N THR A 327 -26.94 9.52 -1.81
CA THR A 327 -26.59 10.77 -1.12
C THR A 327 -25.46 10.65 -0.07
N LYS A 328 -24.21 10.55 -0.55
CA LYS A 328 -23.08 11.23 0.10
C LYS A 328 -22.16 11.76 -0.99
N ALA A 329 -22.14 13.07 -1.14
CA ALA A 329 -21.12 13.77 -1.90
C ALA A 329 -19.75 13.19 -1.53
N LYS A 330 -18.94 12.78 -2.52
CA LYS A 330 -17.55 12.40 -2.33
C LYS A 330 -16.81 13.61 -1.75
N LYS A 331 -16.82 13.74 -0.43
CA LYS A 331 -15.95 14.64 0.30
C LYS A 331 -14.55 14.14 -0.07
N LYS A 332 -13.84 14.91 -0.89
CA LYS A 332 -12.43 14.68 -1.22
C LYS A 332 -11.70 14.71 0.12
N ARG A 333 -11.50 13.53 0.73
CA ARG A 333 -10.66 13.40 1.92
C ARG A 333 -9.30 13.90 1.47
N SER A 334 -8.87 15.05 1.99
CA SER A 334 -7.48 15.44 1.92
C SER A 334 -6.74 14.32 2.63
N SER A 335 -5.96 13.53 1.90
CA SER A 335 -5.24 12.42 2.50
C SER A 335 -4.28 13.02 3.52
N GLU A 336 -4.42 12.60 4.76
CA GLU A 336 -3.58 13.03 5.86
C GLU A 336 -2.10 12.77 5.52
N PRO A 337 -1.18 13.73 5.72
CA PRO A 337 0.23 13.52 5.50
C PRO A 337 0.75 12.29 6.24
N LEU A 338 1.61 11.52 5.58
CA LEU A 338 2.16 10.31 6.19
C LEU A 338 2.90 10.59 7.50
N LEU A 339 3.55 11.74 7.58
CA LEU A 339 4.24 12.20 8.79
C LEU A 339 3.36 12.13 10.04
N ILE A 340 2.09 12.52 9.93
CA ILE A 340 1.16 12.51 11.07
C ILE A 340 0.81 11.08 11.48
N ARG A 341 0.67 10.19 10.51
CA ARG A 341 0.37 8.76 10.75
C ARG A 341 1.53 8.06 11.46
N ILE A 342 2.78 8.32 11.06
CA ILE A 342 3.94 7.68 11.68
C ILE A 342 4.24 8.19 13.10
N MET A 343 3.77 9.40 13.47
CA MET A 343 3.92 9.96 14.83
C MET A 343 3.16 9.19 15.90
N THR A 344 2.41 8.15 15.55
CA THR A 344 1.79 7.23 16.51
C THR A 344 2.77 6.21 17.08
N THR A 345 3.99 6.15 16.58
CA THR A 345 5.01 5.19 16.98
C THR A 345 6.30 5.88 17.44
N ARG A 346 7.04 5.21 18.36
CA ARG A 346 8.31 5.71 18.87
C ARG A 346 9.36 5.88 17.74
N ASP A 347 9.44 4.92 16.82
CA ASP A 347 10.41 4.98 15.73
C ASP A 347 9.99 6.03 14.69
N GLY A 348 8.69 6.23 14.46
CA GLY A 348 8.19 7.32 13.65
C GLY A 348 8.54 8.70 14.22
N LEU A 349 8.42 8.89 15.55
CA LEU A 349 8.90 10.10 16.22
C LEU A 349 10.40 10.32 15.97
N LYS A 350 11.23 9.30 16.23
CA LYS A 350 12.68 9.40 16.01
C LYS A 350 13.02 9.76 14.56
N LEU A 351 12.30 9.18 13.60
CA LEU A 351 12.47 9.47 12.18
C LEU A 351 12.08 10.92 11.86
N GLY A 352 10.97 11.41 12.41
CA GLY A 352 10.56 12.81 12.29
C GLY A 352 11.62 13.76 12.86
N LEU A 353 12.14 13.46 14.05
CA LEU A 353 13.23 14.23 14.67
C LEU A 353 14.51 14.20 13.82
N ALA A 354 14.85 13.07 13.22
CA ALA A 354 15.96 12.95 12.29
C ALA A 354 15.77 13.84 11.04
N CYS A 355 14.53 13.93 10.53
CA CYS A 355 14.18 14.84 9.45
C CYS A 355 14.37 16.31 9.82
N LEU A 356 14.08 16.69 11.07
CA LEU A 356 14.33 18.05 11.56
C LEU A 356 15.84 18.33 11.72
N LYS A 357 16.58 17.35 12.24
CA LYS A 357 18.02 17.47 12.50
C LYS A 357 18.84 17.56 11.21
N HIS A 358 18.62 16.67 10.26
CA HIS A 358 19.42 16.53 9.04
C HIS A 358 18.82 17.24 7.81
N GLY A 359 17.57 17.69 7.91
CA GLY A 359 16.88 18.41 6.84
C GLY A 359 17.38 19.86 6.70
N SER A 360 17.30 20.39 5.48
CA SER A 360 17.59 21.80 5.21
C SER A 360 16.48 22.73 5.74
N ALA A 361 16.73 24.04 5.83
CA ALA A 361 15.71 25.03 6.18
C ALA A 361 14.48 24.96 5.24
N LYS A 362 14.71 24.69 3.94
CA LYS A 362 13.62 24.47 2.97
C LYS A 362 12.79 23.22 3.31
N ASP A 363 13.43 22.17 3.75
CA ASP A 363 12.76 20.91 4.11
C ASP A 363 11.96 21.06 5.41
N ARG A 364 12.48 21.75 6.42
CA ARG A 364 11.73 22.10 7.63
C ARG A 364 10.48 22.94 7.30
N LYS A 365 10.59 23.90 6.37
CA LYS A 365 9.41 24.65 5.88
C LYS A 365 8.37 23.77 5.19
N LYS A 366 8.78 22.74 4.44
CA LYS A 366 7.84 21.76 3.85
C LYS A 366 7.13 20.95 4.94
N ILE A 367 7.87 20.49 5.95
CA ILE A 367 7.33 19.77 7.10
C ILE A 367 6.27 20.63 7.79
N ILE A 368 6.58 21.88 8.17
CA ILE A 368 5.64 22.78 8.83
C ILE A 368 4.38 22.99 7.99
N LYS A 369 4.52 23.24 6.70
CA LYS A 369 3.38 23.43 5.80
C LYS A 369 2.48 22.19 5.73
N SER A 370 3.05 20.99 5.80
CA SER A 370 2.28 19.74 5.80
C SER A 370 1.46 19.52 7.08
N LEU A 371 1.86 20.14 8.19
CA LEU A 371 1.16 20.05 9.47
C LEU A 371 -0.08 20.96 9.56
N LYS A 372 -0.32 21.81 8.56
CA LYS A 372 -1.47 22.71 8.55
C LYS A 372 -2.77 21.90 8.63
N GLY A 373 -3.61 22.23 9.61
CA GLY A 373 -4.86 21.51 9.85
C GLY A 373 -4.74 20.29 10.77
N HIS A 374 -3.52 19.91 11.17
CA HIS A 374 -3.28 18.70 11.96
C HIS A 374 -2.54 18.92 13.28
N MET A 375 -2.19 20.18 13.61
CA MET A 375 -1.43 20.53 14.83
C MET A 375 -2.09 20.01 16.10
N MET A 376 -3.42 20.16 16.23
CA MET A 376 -4.16 19.66 17.41
C MET A 376 -4.11 18.15 17.53
N LYS A 377 -4.18 17.43 16.40
CA LYS A 377 -4.07 15.98 16.42
C LYS A 377 -2.70 15.52 16.91
N LEU A 378 -1.64 16.22 16.51
CA LEU A 378 -0.29 15.96 16.99
C LEU A 378 -0.11 16.35 18.46
N ALA A 379 -0.63 17.51 18.87
CA ALA A 379 -0.53 17.97 20.25
C ALA A 379 -1.19 17.02 21.27
N LEU A 380 -2.27 16.35 20.86
CA LEU A 380 -2.98 15.35 21.67
C LEU A 380 -2.38 13.94 21.59
N SER A 381 -1.33 13.72 20.80
CA SER A 381 -0.65 12.44 20.67
C SER A 381 0.63 12.45 21.50
N ASP A 382 0.92 11.37 22.24
CA ASP A 382 2.09 11.24 23.10
C ASP A 382 3.41 11.55 22.38
N TYR A 383 3.59 10.98 21.18
CA TYR A 383 4.78 11.21 20.38
C TYR A 383 4.70 12.48 19.53
N GLY A 384 3.51 12.84 19.08
CA GLY A 384 3.29 14.04 18.27
C GLY A 384 3.55 15.32 19.05
N CYS A 385 3.20 15.37 20.32
CA CYS A 385 3.49 16.48 21.23
C CYS A 385 5.01 16.72 21.33
N LEU A 386 5.80 15.66 21.56
CA LEU A 386 7.27 15.77 21.62
C LEU A 386 7.87 16.24 20.29
N PHE A 387 7.34 15.76 19.17
CA PHE A 387 7.76 16.24 17.86
C PHE A 387 7.49 17.74 17.67
N LEU A 388 6.33 18.23 18.09
CA LEU A 388 5.98 19.65 18.02
C LEU A 388 6.90 20.52 18.89
N VAL A 389 7.20 20.09 20.10
CA VAL A 389 8.17 20.82 20.98
C VAL A 389 9.52 20.95 20.29
N CYS A 390 10.06 19.85 19.75
CA CYS A 390 11.33 19.89 19.03
C CYS A 390 11.26 20.73 17.74
N LEU A 391 10.13 20.67 17.02
CA LEU A 391 9.93 21.48 15.82
C LEU A 391 9.97 22.98 16.17
N LEU A 392 9.25 23.39 17.21
CA LEU A 392 9.19 24.80 17.64
C LEU A 392 10.53 25.30 18.15
N SER A 393 11.37 24.45 18.75
CA SER A 393 12.70 24.83 19.24
C SER A 393 13.76 24.98 18.13
N ILE A 394 13.56 24.36 16.97
CA ILE A 394 14.55 24.33 15.88
C ILE A 394 14.21 25.32 14.76
N VAL A 395 12.96 25.75 14.67
CA VAL A 395 12.49 26.55 13.54
C VAL A 395 12.65 28.03 13.79
N ASP A 396 13.44 28.69 12.94
CA ASP A 396 13.72 30.14 13.02
C ASP A 396 12.58 31.02 12.45
N ASP A 397 11.66 30.42 11.65
CA ASP A 397 10.57 31.16 10.98
C ASP A 397 9.30 31.21 11.85
N THR A 398 9.31 32.09 12.86
CA THR A 398 8.20 32.28 13.79
C THR A 398 6.90 32.68 13.08
N LYS A 399 6.96 33.49 12.00
CA LYS A 399 5.79 33.92 11.23
C LYS A 399 5.09 32.73 10.56
N LEU A 400 5.85 31.78 10.02
CA LEU A 400 5.28 30.57 9.40
C LEU A 400 4.63 29.67 10.47
N VAL A 401 5.31 29.49 11.59
CA VAL A 401 4.79 28.70 12.71
C VAL A 401 3.49 29.30 13.25
N THR A 402 3.47 30.61 13.51
CA THR A 402 2.26 31.31 13.99
C THR A 402 1.11 31.16 12.98
N LYS A 403 1.36 31.32 11.68
CA LYS A 403 0.33 31.17 10.65
C LYS A 403 -0.26 29.77 10.59
N VAL A 404 0.55 28.73 10.78
CA VAL A 404 0.11 27.33 10.76
C VAL A 404 -0.61 26.95 12.04
N SER A 405 -0.15 27.47 13.19
CA SER A 405 -0.78 27.24 14.50
C SER A 405 -2.08 28.02 14.66
N ALA A 406 -2.14 29.29 14.30
CA ALA A 406 -3.31 30.15 14.40
C ALA A 406 -4.52 29.63 13.60
N THR A 407 -4.27 29.04 12.45
CA THR A 407 -5.35 28.44 11.64
C THR A 407 -6.11 27.31 12.36
N ASN A 408 -5.54 26.73 13.42
CA ASN A 408 -6.11 25.60 14.15
C ASN A 408 -6.50 25.88 15.61
N CYS A 409 -5.82 26.82 16.29
CA CYS A 409 -6.10 27.12 17.69
C CYS A 409 -7.26 28.07 17.88
N LEU A 410 -7.44 29.07 17.02
CA LEU A 410 -8.49 30.07 17.18
C LEU A 410 -9.91 29.53 16.92
N LEU A 411 -10.08 28.49 16.12
CA LEU A 411 -11.40 27.92 15.83
C LEU A 411 -11.91 26.92 16.90
N LYS A 412 -11.06 26.42 17.80
CA LYS A 412 -11.48 25.44 18.81
C LYS A 412 -11.42 25.93 20.24
N VAL A 413 -10.62 26.92 20.58
CA VAL A 413 -10.64 27.57 21.90
C VAL A 413 -11.96 28.33 22.08
N SER A 414 -12.53 28.86 21.00
CA SER A 414 -13.85 29.52 21.02
C SER A 414 -15.03 28.54 21.28
N VAL A 415 -14.83 27.25 21.09
CA VAL A 415 -15.87 26.21 21.27
C VAL A 415 -15.72 25.47 22.61
N MET A 416 -14.56 25.59 23.30
CA MET A 416 -14.29 24.90 24.58
C MET A 416 -14.29 25.81 25.79
N LEU A 417 -14.57 27.09 25.64
CA LEU A 417 -14.90 27.92 26.79
C LEU A 417 -16.38 27.69 27.16
N PRO A 418 -16.70 27.10 28.31
CA PRO A 418 -18.08 27.07 28.74
C PRO A 418 -18.53 28.51 28.93
N GLN A 419 -19.69 28.86 28.36
CA GLN A 419 -20.42 30.03 28.72
C GLN A 419 -20.80 29.91 30.20
N GLN A 420 -19.88 30.31 31.07
CA GLN A 420 -20.16 30.65 32.44
C GLN A 420 -19.91 32.14 32.57
N ALA A 421 -20.99 32.88 32.51
CA ALA A 421 -21.23 34.13 33.24
C ALA A 421 -22.38 34.87 32.59
N THR A 422 -23.55 34.67 33.02
CA THR A 422 -24.45 35.68 33.62
C THR A 422 -25.61 34.96 34.26
#